data_773a2abee77bc3c095b4a976b056810e
#
_entry.id   773a2abee77bc3c095b4a976b056810e
#
_cell.length_a   1.000
_cell.length_b   1.000
_cell.length_c   1.000
_cell.angle_alpha   90.00
_cell.angle_beta   90.00
_cell.angle_gamma   90.00
#
_symmetry.space_group_name_H-M   'P 1'
#
loop_
_entity.id
_entity.type
_entity.pdbx_description
1 polymer ?
#
loop_
_entity_poly.entity_id
_entity_poly.type
_entity_poly.pdbx_seq_one_letter_code
_entity_poly.pdbx_strand_id
1 'polypeptide(L)'
;PKKELKLQFFTAAGDSIITFSSIRDKSGEPIKISKEFYEDKKLKRNGILTVDSGMNLFRWDMRYPDAKKVDGTNVMWAGSIIGPRAIPGEYKMKMYIADSLIEEQSFTILKDPRYTTTDADYAAQFELLMKINAKLSETHTAINKLNSATKTMSAYLGNITDTAQAAAFRK
;
A
#
# COMPACT_ATOMS: atom_id res chain seq x y z
N PRO A 1 22.85 1.68 -8.00
CA PRO A 1 23.63 0.56 -7.46
C PRO A 1 23.23 -0.74 -8.15
N LYS A 2 24.17 -1.65 -8.30
CA LYS A 2 23.91 -2.99 -8.87
C LYS A 2 23.17 -3.91 -7.89
N LYS A 3 23.01 -3.47 -6.62
CA LYS A 3 22.35 -4.22 -5.54
C LYS A 3 21.14 -3.44 -5.04
N GLU A 4 20.11 -4.17 -4.66
CA GLU A 4 18.89 -3.59 -4.11
C GLU A 4 19.17 -2.92 -2.75
N LEU A 5 18.66 -1.70 -2.57
CA LEU A 5 18.54 -1.03 -1.28
C LEU A 5 17.10 -1.14 -0.82
N LYS A 6 16.88 -1.58 0.43
CA LYS A 6 15.57 -1.60 1.08
C LYS A 6 15.59 -0.76 2.35
N LEU A 7 14.54 0.02 2.55
CA LEU A 7 14.21 0.65 3.84
C LEU A 7 12.93 0.03 4.36
N GLN A 8 13.00 -0.54 5.57
CA GLN A 8 11.84 -1.12 6.24
C GLN A 8 11.55 -0.38 7.52
N PHE A 9 10.28 -0.07 7.74
CA PHE A 9 9.81 0.58 8.96
C PHE A 9 9.05 -0.41 9.82
N PHE A 10 9.29 -0.35 11.13
CA PHE A 10 8.76 -1.27 12.13
C PHE A 10 8.15 -0.50 13.30
N THR A 11 7.18 -1.11 13.96
CA THR A 11 6.73 -0.69 15.29
C THR A 11 7.81 -0.96 16.34
N ALA A 12 7.66 -0.41 17.54
CA ALA A 12 8.53 -0.73 18.68
C ALA A 12 8.50 -2.24 19.00
N ALA A 13 7.35 -2.90 18.82
CA ALA A 13 7.18 -4.33 19.02
C ALA A 13 7.90 -5.20 17.98
N GLY A 14 8.34 -4.60 16.85
CA GLY A 14 9.03 -5.30 15.78
C GLY A 14 8.12 -5.74 14.62
N ASP A 15 6.85 -5.32 14.62
CA ASP A 15 5.95 -5.60 13.49
C ASP A 15 6.31 -4.72 12.31
N SER A 16 6.44 -5.34 11.13
CA SER A 16 6.74 -4.63 9.89
C SER A 16 5.56 -3.76 9.46
N ILE A 17 5.82 -2.49 9.20
CA ILE A 17 4.83 -1.52 8.72
C ILE A 17 4.85 -1.46 7.19
N ILE A 18 5.97 -1.06 6.61
CA ILE A 18 6.12 -0.85 5.17
C ILE A 18 7.57 -1.01 4.75
N THR A 19 7.76 -1.49 3.53
CA THR A 19 9.08 -1.63 2.90
C THR A 19 9.13 -0.80 1.63
N PHE A 20 10.19 -0.04 1.47
CA PHE A 20 10.54 0.67 0.24
C PHE A 20 11.77 0.03 -0.39
N SER A 21 11.80 -0.10 -1.71
CA SER A 21 12.90 -0.70 -2.47
C SER A 21 13.43 0.26 -3.53
N SER A 22 14.71 0.12 -3.86
CA SER A 22 15.36 0.87 -4.95
C SER A 22 15.16 0.21 -6.32
N ILE A 23 14.64 -1.01 -6.36
CA ILE A 23 14.31 -1.68 -7.61
C ILE A 23 12.80 -1.75 -7.79
N ARG A 24 12.39 -1.83 -9.05
CA ARG A 24 11.00 -2.06 -9.40
C ARG A 24 10.63 -3.51 -9.09
N ASP A 25 9.36 -3.79 -8.96
CA ASP A 25 8.88 -5.16 -8.85
C ASP A 25 9.27 -6.00 -10.08
N LYS A 26 8.97 -7.30 -10.05
CA LYS A 26 9.28 -8.23 -11.15
C LYS A 26 8.63 -7.84 -12.49
N SER A 27 7.58 -7.01 -12.48
CA SER A 27 6.93 -6.48 -13.68
C SER A 27 7.65 -5.25 -14.25
N GLY A 28 8.65 -4.73 -13.54
CA GLY A 28 9.36 -3.49 -13.90
C GLY A 28 8.55 -2.23 -13.64
N GLU A 29 7.36 -2.36 -13.07
CA GLU A 29 6.52 -1.24 -12.68
C GLU A 29 6.92 -0.70 -11.31
N PRO A 30 6.79 0.63 -11.10
CA PRO A 30 6.91 1.19 -9.77
C PRO A 30 5.90 0.57 -8.82
N ILE A 31 6.27 0.37 -7.55
CA ILE A 31 5.30 0.01 -6.52
C ILE A 31 4.16 1.03 -6.58
N LYS A 32 2.95 0.55 -6.94
CA LYS A 32 1.79 1.42 -7.11
C LYS A 32 1.35 1.94 -5.75
N ILE A 33 1.64 3.20 -5.50
CA ILE A 33 1.07 3.93 -4.38
C ILE A 33 -0.17 4.65 -4.90
N SER A 34 -1.28 4.50 -4.19
CA SER A 34 -2.52 5.18 -4.58
C SER A 34 -2.34 6.70 -4.50
N LYS A 35 -2.91 7.38 -5.48
CA LYS A 35 -3.01 8.83 -5.48
C LYS A 35 -4.34 9.22 -4.87
N GLU A 36 -4.34 10.21 -4.00
CA GLU A 36 -5.58 10.85 -3.55
C GLU A 36 -6.24 11.60 -4.70
N PHE A 37 -7.57 11.66 -4.69
CA PHE A 37 -8.35 12.39 -5.71
C PHE A 37 -8.02 13.90 -5.71
N TYR A 38 -7.69 14.45 -4.54
CA TYR A 38 -7.13 15.79 -4.36
C TYR A 38 -5.66 15.67 -3.99
N GLU A 39 -4.81 15.50 -4.99
CA GLU A 39 -3.36 15.52 -4.76
C GLU A 39 -2.94 16.90 -4.25
N ASP A 40 -2.38 16.93 -3.05
CA ASP A 40 -1.40 17.98 -2.78
C ASP A 40 -0.20 17.70 -3.70
N LYS A 41 -0.14 18.45 -4.81
CA LYS A 41 0.89 18.32 -5.85
C LYS A 41 2.33 18.40 -5.31
N LYS A 42 2.48 18.83 -4.04
CA LYS A 42 3.76 18.96 -3.32
C LYS A 42 4.20 17.69 -2.61
N LEU A 43 3.28 16.76 -2.32
CA LEU A 43 3.57 15.51 -1.60
C LEU A 43 3.47 14.32 -2.55
N LYS A 44 4.46 14.16 -3.41
CA LYS A 44 4.59 12.92 -4.18
C LYS A 44 4.97 11.78 -3.23
N ARG A 45 4.08 10.81 -3.07
CA ARG A 45 4.40 9.54 -2.41
C ARG A 45 5.31 8.75 -3.38
N ASN A 46 6.56 8.55 -2.99
CA ASN A 46 7.50 7.78 -3.79
C ASN A 46 7.49 6.32 -3.33
N GLY A 47 7.06 5.42 -4.19
CA GLY A 47 7.13 3.97 -3.96
C GLY A 47 8.51 3.38 -4.19
N ILE A 48 9.42 4.13 -4.82
CA ILE A 48 10.77 3.66 -5.16
C ILE A 48 11.78 4.58 -4.50
N LEU A 49 12.81 3.97 -3.90
CA LEU A 49 13.98 4.68 -3.41
C LEU A 49 14.84 5.11 -4.59
N THR A 50 15.11 6.41 -4.70
CA THR A 50 16.19 6.90 -5.57
C THR A 50 17.51 6.76 -4.84
N VAL A 51 18.49 6.18 -5.52
CA VAL A 51 19.84 5.95 -4.96
C VAL A 51 20.87 6.47 -5.94
N ASP A 52 21.39 7.63 -5.63
CA ASP A 52 22.44 8.30 -6.39
C ASP A 52 23.77 8.28 -5.63
N SER A 53 24.86 8.62 -6.32
CA SER A 53 26.15 8.80 -5.65
C SER A 53 26.12 10.05 -4.78
N GLY A 54 26.49 9.95 -3.52
CA GLY A 54 26.48 11.04 -2.55
C GLY A 54 25.29 11.00 -1.59
N MET A 55 24.80 12.17 -1.20
CA MET A 55 23.69 12.27 -0.23
C MET A 55 22.37 11.94 -0.88
N ASN A 56 21.61 11.03 -0.26
CA ASN A 56 20.26 10.66 -0.66
C ASN A 56 19.28 11.08 0.43
N LEU A 57 18.17 11.68 0.04
CA LEU A 57 17.08 12.06 0.93
C LEU A 57 15.86 11.20 0.65
N PHE A 58 15.41 10.45 1.64
CA PHE A 58 14.15 9.74 1.62
C PHE A 58 13.19 10.34 2.64
N ARG A 59 11.92 10.49 2.28
CA ARG A 59 10.88 10.99 3.17
C ARG A 59 9.75 9.99 3.26
N TRP A 60 9.57 9.39 4.43
CA TRP A 60 8.41 8.57 4.75
C TRP A 60 7.24 9.49 5.16
N ASP A 61 6.06 9.25 4.63
CA ASP A 61 4.84 9.99 4.96
C ASP A 61 4.15 9.49 6.24
N MET A 62 4.82 8.63 6.99
CA MET A 62 4.36 8.01 8.25
C MET A 62 3.05 7.23 8.08
N ARG A 63 2.83 6.61 6.92
CA ARG A 63 1.62 5.84 6.66
C ARG A 63 1.90 4.35 6.58
N TYR A 64 0.91 3.60 7.03
CA TYR A 64 0.77 2.17 6.78
C TYR A 64 0.41 1.92 5.32
N PRO A 65 0.51 0.67 4.83
CA PRO A 65 0.15 0.35 3.47
C PRO A 65 -1.30 0.71 3.14
N ASP A 66 -1.49 1.13 1.90
CA ASP A 66 -2.82 1.42 1.36
C ASP A 66 -3.67 0.15 1.28
N ALA A 67 -4.98 0.30 1.36
CA ALA A 67 -5.91 -0.79 1.07
C ALA A 67 -5.78 -1.21 -0.40
N LYS A 68 -6.07 -2.49 -0.68
CA LYS A 68 -6.08 -2.99 -2.06
C LYS A 68 -7.09 -2.23 -2.90
N LYS A 69 -6.72 -1.91 -4.13
CA LYS A 69 -7.58 -1.24 -5.10
C LYS A 69 -8.37 -2.26 -5.92
N VAL A 70 -9.57 -1.88 -6.37
CA VAL A 70 -10.27 -2.60 -7.44
C VAL A 70 -9.59 -2.28 -8.76
N ASP A 71 -9.19 -3.33 -9.50
CA ASP A 71 -8.48 -3.17 -10.77
C ASP A 71 -9.40 -2.59 -11.85
N GLY A 72 -8.87 -1.64 -12.63
CA GLY A 72 -9.58 -1.05 -13.76
C GLY A 72 -10.69 -0.07 -13.40
N THR A 73 -10.89 0.25 -12.11
CA THR A 73 -11.89 1.24 -11.70
C THR A 73 -11.27 2.56 -11.27
N ASN A 74 -11.89 3.66 -11.66
CA ASN A 74 -11.64 4.98 -11.07
C ASN A 74 -12.74 5.25 -10.04
N VAL A 75 -12.33 5.42 -8.79
CA VAL A 75 -13.27 5.85 -7.74
C VAL A 75 -13.58 7.33 -7.98
N MET A 76 -14.81 7.63 -8.38
CA MET A 76 -15.23 9.01 -8.75
C MET A 76 -15.71 9.84 -7.56
N TRP A 77 -15.93 9.25 -6.40
CA TRP A 77 -16.43 9.91 -5.19
C TRP A 77 -15.49 9.69 -4.01
N ALA A 78 -15.69 10.49 -2.98
CA ALA A 78 -14.90 10.57 -1.76
C ALA A 78 -14.66 9.20 -1.08
N GLY A 79 -13.76 8.42 -1.65
CA GLY A 79 -13.24 7.19 -1.05
C GLY A 79 -11.73 7.24 -1.10
N SER A 80 -11.09 7.07 0.02
CA SER A 80 -9.63 6.95 0.09
C SER A 80 -9.26 5.53 0.45
N ILE A 81 -8.33 4.96 -0.29
CA ILE A 81 -7.70 3.67 0.05
C ILE A 81 -6.39 3.86 0.79
N ILE A 82 -6.02 5.10 1.08
CA ILE A 82 -4.75 5.45 1.71
C ILE A 82 -4.68 4.88 3.12
N GLY A 83 -3.55 4.28 3.44
CA GLY A 83 -3.29 3.70 4.74
C GLY A 83 -3.32 4.71 5.89
N PRO A 84 -3.69 4.29 7.10
CA PRO A 84 -3.65 5.12 8.30
C PRO A 84 -2.27 5.69 8.56
N ARG A 85 -2.19 6.82 9.22
CA ARG A 85 -0.92 7.34 9.73
C ARG A 85 -0.49 6.60 10.98
N ALA A 86 0.80 6.42 11.13
CA ALA A 86 1.42 5.97 12.37
C ALA A 86 1.09 6.96 13.50
N ILE A 87 0.74 6.41 14.65
CA ILE A 87 0.43 7.20 15.85
C ILE A 87 1.71 7.66 16.57
N PRO A 88 1.65 8.62 17.48
CA PRO A 88 2.79 8.96 18.34
C PRO A 88 3.34 7.72 19.05
N GLY A 89 4.66 7.60 19.12
CA GLY A 89 5.32 6.44 19.74
C GLY A 89 6.69 6.16 19.15
N GLU A 90 7.31 5.07 19.59
CA GLU A 90 8.61 4.63 19.11
C GLU A 90 8.51 3.71 17.92
N TYR A 91 9.43 3.89 16.98
CA TYR A 91 9.54 3.15 15.73
C TYR A 91 10.99 2.84 15.42
N LYS A 92 11.18 1.87 14.51
CA LYS A 92 12.50 1.50 14.01
C LYS A 92 12.52 1.55 12.49
N MET A 93 13.64 1.96 11.95
CA MET A 93 13.95 1.86 10.53
C MET A 93 15.15 0.95 10.37
N LYS A 94 15.07 0.01 9.42
CA LYS A 94 16.16 -0.88 9.05
C LYS A 94 16.50 -0.67 7.58
N MET A 95 17.79 -0.57 7.31
CA MET A 95 18.34 -0.46 5.96
C MET A 95 19.06 -1.74 5.56
N TYR A 96 18.71 -2.27 4.40
CA TYR A 96 19.30 -3.47 3.84
C TYR A 96 19.91 -3.19 2.48
N ILE A 97 21.04 -3.84 2.19
CA ILE A 97 21.63 -3.90 0.85
C ILE A 97 21.77 -5.38 0.48
N ALA A 98 21.12 -5.81 -0.61
CA ALA A 98 21.09 -7.21 -1.05
C ALA A 98 20.78 -8.18 0.11
N ASP A 99 19.71 -7.90 0.86
CA ASP A 99 19.21 -8.66 2.01
C ASP A 99 20.10 -8.68 3.26
N SER A 100 21.28 -8.04 3.23
CA SER A 100 22.13 -7.86 4.42
C SER A 100 21.69 -6.59 5.16
N LEU A 101 21.42 -6.72 6.46
CA LEU A 101 21.15 -5.57 7.34
C LEU A 101 22.42 -4.72 7.46
N ILE A 102 22.33 -3.46 7.10
CA ILE A 102 23.43 -2.50 7.15
C ILE A 102 23.31 -1.58 8.35
N GLU A 103 22.09 -1.11 8.64
CA GLU A 103 21.85 -0.12 9.70
C GLU A 103 20.46 -0.32 10.29
N GLU A 104 20.35 -0.08 11.59
CA GLU A 104 19.07 0.00 12.31
C GLU A 104 19.06 1.29 13.14
N GLN A 105 18.01 2.08 12.97
CA GLN A 105 17.84 3.34 13.67
C GLN A 105 16.46 3.40 14.32
N SER A 106 16.43 3.68 15.63
CA SER A 106 15.20 4.00 16.36
C SER A 106 14.88 5.48 16.25
N PHE A 107 13.59 5.82 16.18
CA PHE A 107 13.10 7.19 16.19
C PHE A 107 11.73 7.26 16.85
N THR A 108 11.34 8.46 17.28
CA THR A 108 10.06 8.70 17.96
C THR A 108 9.21 9.63 17.11
N ILE A 109 7.96 9.26 16.89
CA ILE A 109 6.93 10.16 16.34
C ILE A 109 6.31 10.90 17.53
N LEU A 110 6.48 12.21 17.56
CA LEU A 110 5.96 13.05 18.62
C LEU A 110 4.52 13.46 18.33
N LYS A 111 3.73 13.58 19.39
CA LYS A 111 2.40 14.18 19.34
C LYS A 111 2.52 15.69 19.07
N ASP A 112 1.62 16.21 18.25
CA ASP A 112 1.51 17.66 18.08
C ASP A 112 1.01 18.31 19.38
N PRO A 113 1.80 19.19 20.01
CA PRO A 113 1.48 19.76 21.32
C PRO A 113 0.23 20.67 21.30
N ARG A 114 -0.23 21.08 20.12
CA ARG A 114 -1.42 21.92 19.98
C ARG A 114 -2.73 21.17 20.21
N TYR A 115 -2.71 19.83 20.20
CA TYR A 115 -3.91 19.02 20.39
C TYR A 115 -3.91 18.32 21.75
N THR A 116 -5.08 18.29 22.36
CA THR A 116 -5.32 17.66 23.65
C THR A 116 -5.65 16.17 23.56
N THR A 117 -5.73 15.61 22.35
CA THR A 117 -6.00 14.19 22.09
C THR A 117 -5.06 13.31 22.92
N THR A 118 -5.60 12.33 23.62
CA THR A 118 -4.82 11.40 24.45
C THR A 118 -4.20 10.28 23.60
N ASP A 119 -3.19 9.61 24.14
CA ASP A 119 -2.58 8.45 23.47
C ASP A 119 -3.59 7.30 23.31
N ALA A 120 -4.52 7.16 24.27
CA ALA A 120 -5.62 6.19 24.18
C ALA A 120 -6.57 6.51 23.01
N ASP A 121 -6.87 7.80 22.76
CA ASP A 121 -7.71 8.21 21.62
C ASP A 121 -7.01 7.95 20.30
N TYR A 122 -5.69 8.22 20.22
CA TYR A 122 -4.90 7.88 19.03
C TYR A 122 -4.91 6.37 18.76
N ALA A 123 -4.73 5.55 19.80
CA ALA A 123 -4.75 4.10 19.67
C ALA A 123 -6.11 3.59 19.22
N ALA A 124 -7.22 4.07 19.81
CA ALA A 124 -8.57 3.69 19.44
C ALA A 124 -8.91 4.08 17.99
N GLN A 125 -8.56 5.31 17.60
CA GLN A 125 -8.73 5.77 16.21
C GLN A 125 -7.92 4.92 15.23
N PHE A 126 -6.68 4.65 15.55
CA PHE A 126 -5.80 3.85 14.70
C PHE A 126 -6.32 2.43 14.52
N GLU A 127 -6.74 1.77 15.61
CA GLU A 127 -7.32 0.43 15.55
C GLU A 127 -8.56 0.38 14.63
N LEU A 128 -9.47 1.36 14.77
CA LEU A 128 -10.63 1.47 13.89
C LEU A 128 -10.22 1.65 12.43
N LEU A 129 -9.29 2.55 12.15
CA LEU A 129 -8.81 2.80 10.79
C LEU A 129 -8.13 1.57 10.18
N MET A 130 -7.37 0.80 10.97
CA MET A 130 -6.77 -0.45 10.52
C MET A 130 -7.83 -1.51 10.19
N LYS A 131 -8.88 -1.63 11.00
CA LYS A 131 -10.02 -2.51 10.72
C LYS A 131 -10.74 -2.12 9.43
N ILE A 132 -10.96 -0.83 9.20
CA ILE A 132 -11.57 -0.31 7.98
C ILE A 132 -10.67 -0.64 6.77
N ASN A 133 -9.37 -0.37 6.85
CA ASN A 133 -8.41 -0.64 5.78
C ASN A 133 -8.38 -2.13 5.42
N ALA A 134 -8.35 -3.01 6.42
CA ALA A 134 -8.37 -4.46 6.23
C ALA A 134 -9.67 -4.92 5.55
N LYS A 135 -10.84 -4.44 6.03
CA LYS A 135 -12.15 -4.81 5.46
C LYS A 135 -12.32 -4.29 4.04
N LEU A 136 -11.84 -3.09 3.76
CA LEU A 136 -11.82 -2.53 2.40
C LEU A 136 -10.95 -3.36 1.46
N SER A 137 -9.76 -3.78 1.92
CA SER A 137 -8.86 -4.65 1.16
C SER A 137 -9.47 -6.01 0.87
N GLU A 138 -10.16 -6.61 1.84
CA GLU A 138 -10.89 -7.87 1.69
C GLU A 138 -11.99 -7.74 0.62
N THR A 139 -12.82 -6.70 0.74
CA THR A 139 -13.90 -6.42 -0.22
C THR A 139 -13.38 -6.21 -1.64
N HIS A 140 -12.36 -5.37 -1.81
CA HIS A 140 -11.76 -5.11 -3.12
C HIS A 140 -11.10 -6.36 -3.71
N THR A 141 -10.50 -7.21 -2.86
CA THR A 141 -9.95 -8.49 -3.29
C THR A 141 -11.05 -9.43 -3.81
N ALA A 142 -12.19 -9.49 -3.13
CA ALA A 142 -13.34 -10.29 -3.57
C ALA A 142 -13.87 -9.78 -4.92
N ILE A 143 -14.02 -8.47 -5.07
CA ILE A 143 -14.44 -7.85 -6.34
C ILE A 143 -13.46 -8.19 -7.48
N ASN A 144 -12.15 -8.08 -7.24
CA ASN A 144 -11.14 -8.41 -8.25
C ASN A 144 -11.19 -9.89 -8.65
N LYS A 145 -11.43 -10.80 -7.69
CA LYS A 145 -11.64 -12.23 -7.99
C LYS A 145 -12.88 -12.47 -8.85
N LEU A 146 -14.00 -11.82 -8.51
CA LEU A 146 -15.25 -11.91 -9.31
C LEU A 146 -15.02 -11.37 -10.73
N ASN A 147 -14.41 -10.20 -10.86
CA ASN A 147 -14.11 -9.62 -12.18
C ASN A 147 -13.21 -10.54 -13.02
N SER A 148 -12.20 -11.16 -12.39
CA SER A 148 -11.33 -12.12 -13.06
C SER A 148 -12.09 -13.37 -13.52
N ALA A 149 -12.94 -13.93 -12.65
CA ALA A 149 -13.78 -15.08 -12.99
C ALA A 149 -14.73 -14.75 -14.14
N THR A 150 -15.44 -13.62 -14.08
CA THR A 150 -16.33 -13.15 -15.14
C THR A 150 -15.60 -12.97 -16.47
N LYS A 151 -14.41 -12.38 -16.44
CA LYS A 151 -13.58 -12.22 -17.64
C LYS A 151 -13.17 -13.55 -18.25
N THR A 152 -12.79 -14.52 -17.40
CA THR A 152 -12.43 -15.87 -17.85
C THR A 152 -13.62 -16.59 -18.46
N MET A 153 -14.79 -16.54 -17.79
CA MET A 153 -16.03 -17.14 -18.32
C MET A 153 -16.44 -16.51 -19.65
N SER A 154 -16.36 -15.18 -19.78
CA SER A 154 -16.67 -14.49 -21.04
C SER A 154 -15.72 -14.90 -22.17
N ALA A 155 -14.43 -15.12 -21.87
CA ALA A 155 -13.46 -15.60 -22.85
C ALA A 155 -13.79 -17.04 -23.29
N TYR A 156 -14.19 -17.92 -22.38
CA TYR A 156 -14.66 -19.27 -22.72
C TYR A 156 -15.91 -19.23 -23.59
N LEU A 157 -16.91 -18.42 -23.24
CA LEU A 157 -18.14 -18.26 -24.05
C LEU A 157 -17.86 -17.77 -25.47
N GLY A 158 -16.87 -16.87 -25.64
CA GLY A 158 -16.44 -16.38 -26.93
C GLY A 158 -15.80 -17.45 -27.83
N ASN A 159 -15.27 -18.53 -27.25
CA ASN A 159 -14.65 -19.63 -27.96
C ASN A 159 -15.61 -20.80 -28.23
N ILE A 160 -16.84 -20.77 -27.69
CA ILE A 160 -17.86 -21.80 -27.97
C ILE A 160 -18.54 -21.47 -29.30
N THR A 161 -18.30 -22.32 -30.30
CA THR A 161 -18.91 -22.18 -31.65
C THR A 161 -20.33 -22.73 -31.71
N ASP A 162 -20.70 -23.63 -30.78
CA ASP A 162 -22.05 -24.17 -30.65
C ASP A 162 -22.98 -23.17 -29.91
N THR A 163 -23.95 -22.63 -30.65
CA THR A 163 -24.91 -21.64 -30.12
C THR A 163 -25.81 -22.20 -29.02
N ALA A 164 -26.14 -23.51 -29.07
CA ALA A 164 -26.98 -24.16 -28.06
C ALA A 164 -26.22 -24.30 -26.71
N GLN A 165 -24.95 -24.68 -26.75
CA GLN A 165 -24.09 -24.73 -25.58
C GLN A 165 -23.84 -23.34 -25.00
N ALA A 166 -23.57 -22.34 -25.84
CA ALA A 166 -23.39 -20.95 -25.39
C ALA A 166 -24.64 -20.39 -24.68
N ALA A 167 -25.85 -20.75 -25.14
CA ALA A 167 -27.10 -20.33 -24.52
C ALA A 167 -27.31 -20.97 -23.11
N ALA A 168 -26.86 -22.21 -22.92
CA ALA A 168 -26.97 -22.90 -21.64
C ALA A 168 -26.09 -22.25 -20.55
N PHE A 169 -24.94 -21.71 -20.91
CA PHE A 169 -24.02 -21.03 -19.99
C PHE A 169 -24.42 -19.58 -19.63
N ARG A 170 -25.37 -18.96 -20.37
CA ARG A 170 -25.85 -17.58 -20.12
C ARG A 170 -27.03 -17.51 -19.15
N LYS A 171 -27.57 -18.63 -18.72
CA LYS A 171 -28.60 -18.74 -17.68
C LYS A 171 -28.01 -18.87 -16.30
#